data_90869b725c7085a09ed287c765818312
#
_entry.id   90869b725c7085a09ed287c765818312
#
_cell.length_a   1.000
_cell.length_b   1.000
_cell.length_c   1.000
_cell.angle_alpha   90.00
_cell.angle_beta   90.00
_cell.angle_gamma   90.00
#
_symmetry.space_group_name_H-M   'P 1'
#
loop_
_entity.id
_entity.type
_entity.pdbx_description
1 polymer ?
#
loop_
_entity_poly.entity_id
_entity_poly.type
_entity_poly.pdbx_seq_one_letter_code
_entity_poly.pdbx_strand_id
1 'polypeptide(L)'
;MPVVDPAAFVHPTATLIGDVIIGARCFVGPGAVLRGDLGRLIMHPGSNVQDTCVLHSFPGFDVVIEEDGHVGHGAILHGCRIGRNAMIGINATVLDQAEIGCESIVAAGALVPASFKVPERTLVGGIPAKLLRALDDADIARKSRGTRIYQDLAARMLLTLQRVPPLSAPEPGRRRVSQQNDDDLEPQAN
;
A
#
# COMPACT_ATOMS: atom_id res chain seq x y z
N MET A 1 -20.33 1.12 8.84
CA MET A 1 -19.26 0.63 9.74
C MET A 1 -18.24 -0.09 8.88
N PRO A 2 -16.95 0.01 9.18
CA PRO A 2 -15.92 -0.77 8.48
C PRO A 2 -16.17 -2.28 8.53
N VAL A 3 -15.82 -2.97 7.44
CA VAL A 3 -15.84 -4.43 7.30
C VAL A 3 -14.40 -4.88 7.07
N VAL A 4 -13.90 -5.77 7.90
CA VAL A 4 -12.52 -6.28 7.82
C VAL A 4 -12.57 -7.80 7.82
N ASP A 5 -11.97 -8.41 6.78
CA ASP A 5 -11.82 -9.85 6.71
C ASP A 5 -10.96 -10.36 7.87
N PRO A 6 -11.31 -11.49 8.53
CA PRO A 6 -10.55 -12.03 9.66
C PRO A 6 -9.08 -12.37 9.35
N ALA A 7 -8.74 -12.60 8.08
CA ALA A 7 -7.36 -12.84 7.64
C ALA A 7 -6.60 -11.54 7.26
N ALA A 8 -7.22 -10.37 7.40
CA ALA A 8 -6.56 -9.09 7.19
C ALA A 8 -5.96 -8.56 8.50
N PHE A 9 -4.78 -7.94 8.40
CA PHE A 9 -4.17 -7.24 9.51
C PHE A 9 -4.42 -5.73 9.42
N VAL A 10 -4.98 -5.15 10.47
CA VAL A 10 -5.13 -3.71 10.65
C VAL A 10 -4.40 -3.32 11.93
N HIS A 11 -3.39 -2.46 11.79
CA HIS A 11 -2.61 -2.03 12.95
C HIS A 11 -3.50 -1.28 13.95
N PRO A 12 -3.34 -1.47 15.29
CA PRO A 12 -4.19 -0.83 16.30
C PRO A 12 -4.20 0.70 16.30
N THR A 13 -3.21 1.35 15.67
CA THR A 13 -3.17 2.82 15.51
C THR A 13 -3.68 3.30 14.15
N ALA A 14 -4.12 2.41 13.27
CA ALA A 14 -4.80 2.80 12.05
C ALA A 14 -6.22 3.28 12.37
N THR A 15 -6.73 4.22 11.57
CA THR A 15 -8.07 4.78 11.73
C THR A 15 -8.94 4.39 10.54
N LEU A 16 -10.05 3.69 10.80
CA LEU A 16 -11.05 3.33 9.80
C LEU A 16 -12.37 4.03 10.12
N ILE A 17 -12.91 4.82 9.19
CA ILE A 17 -14.15 5.59 9.38
C ILE A 17 -15.12 5.28 8.23
N GLY A 18 -16.38 5.00 8.54
CA GLY A 18 -17.45 4.90 7.55
C GLY A 18 -17.45 3.61 6.75
N ASP A 19 -17.67 3.72 5.42
CA ASP A 19 -17.81 2.60 4.49
C ASP A 19 -16.44 2.16 3.95
N VAL A 20 -15.72 1.37 4.75
CA VAL A 20 -14.41 0.81 4.42
C VAL A 20 -14.51 -0.71 4.41
N ILE A 21 -14.10 -1.34 3.32
CA ILE A 21 -14.11 -2.78 3.11
C ILE A 21 -12.67 -3.27 2.89
N ILE A 22 -12.18 -4.16 3.75
CA ILE A 22 -10.81 -4.70 3.70
C ILE A 22 -10.90 -6.22 3.49
N GLY A 23 -10.39 -6.68 2.35
CA GLY A 23 -10.36 -8.08 1.94
C GLY A 23 -9.30 -8.91 2.66
N ALA A 24 -9.31 -10.21 2.40
CA ALA A 24 -8.42 -11.18 3.02
C ALA A 24 -6.93 -10.89 2.73
N ARG A 25 -6.06 -11.19 3.69
CA ARG A 25 -4.60 -11.02 3.61
C ARG A 25 -4.14 -9.59 3.30
N CYS A 26 -4.99 -8.61 3.50
CA CYS A 26 -4.60 -7.20 3.43
C CYS A 26 -3.76 -6.80 4.64
N PHE A 27 -2.90 -5.81 4.43
CA PHE A 27 -2.14 -5.16 5.50
C PHE A 27 -2.49 -3.67 5.55
N VAL A 28 -2.83 -3.17 6.74
CA VAL A 28 -3.00 -1.74 7.00
C VAL A 28 -2.04 -1.33 8.10
N GLY A 29 -1.10 -0.46 7.76
CA GLY A 29 0.04 -0.06 8.60
C GLY A 29 -0.30 0.95 9.71
N PRO A 30 0.66 1.20 10.61
CA PRO A 30 0.53 2.16 11.69
C PRO A 30 0.18 3.56 11.19
N GLY A 31 -0.78 4.22 11.83
CA GLY A 31 -1.15 5.59 11.52
C GLY A 31 -1.82 5.80 10.16
N ALA A 32 -2.11 4.75 9.40
CA ALA A 32 -2.89 4.87 8.17
C ALA A 32 -4.33 5.33 8.50
N VAL A 33 -4.87 6.22 7.68
CA VAL A 33 -6.23 6.77 7.83
C VAL A 33 -7.04 6.43 6.57
N LEU A 34 -8.07 5.59 6.75
CA LEU A 34 -8.99 5.18 5.71
C LEU A 34 -10.37 5.74 6.04
N ARG A 35 -10.76 6.81 5.37
CA ARG A 35 -11.97 7.56 5.69
C ARG A 35 -13.03 7.44 4.59
N GLY A 36 -13.96 6.49 4.77
CA GLY A 36 -15.10 6.21 3.89
C GLY A 36 -16.39 6.87 4.36
N ASP A 37 -16.34 8.14 4.75
CA ASP A 37 -17.48 8.92 5.23
C ASP A 37 -18.20 9.71 4.11
N LEU A 38 -17.58 9.89 2.96
CA LEU A 38 -18.15 10.55 1.78
C LEU A 38 -18.21 9.62 0.56
N GLY A 39 -17.28 8.68 0.41
CA GLY A 39 -17.24 7.68 -0.64
C GLY A 39 -16.68 6.37 -0.07
N ARG A 40 -16.96 5.25 -0.74
CA ARG A 40 -16.52 3.93 -0.30
C ARG A 40 -15.03 3.72 -0.54
N LEU A 41 -14.38 2.98 0.38
CA LEU A 41 -13.01 2.51 0.23
C LEU A 41 -12.98 0.99 0.20
N ILE A 42 -12.38 0.42 -0.85
CA ILE A 42 -12.28 -1.03 -1.03
C ILE A 42 -10.82 -1.42 -1.19
N MET A 43 -10.37 -2.33 -0.35
CA MET A 43 -9.10 -3.04 -0.48
C MET A 43 -9.39 -4.49 -0.86
N HIS A 44 -9.06 -4.88 -2.09
CA HIS A 44 -9.18 -6.26 -2.53
C HIS A 44 -8.09 -7.16 -1.93
N PRO A 45 -8.27 -8.51 -1.93
CA PRO A 45 -7.37 -9.42 -1.25
C PRO A 45 -5.89 -9.23 -1.58
N GLY A 46 -5.03 -9.40 -0.57
CA GLY A 46 -3.58 -9.32 -0.71
C GLY A 46 -3.00 -7.91 -0.88
N SER A 47 -3.84 -6.88 -0.97
CA SER A 47 -3.36 -5.50 -1.08
C SER A 47 -2.81 -4.96 0.25
N ASN A 48 -1.99 -3.91 0.18
CA ASN A 48 -1.47 -3.26 1.39
C ASN A 48 -1.54 -1.74 1.30
N VAL A 49 -1.79 -1.12 2.45
CA VAL A 49 -1.70 0.32 2.71
C VAL A 49 -0.74 0.50 3.86
N GLN A 50 0.41 1.10 3.59
CA GLN A 50 1.49 1.19 4.55
C GLN A 50 1.31 2.36 5.53
N ASP A 51 2.33 2.58 6.37
CA ASP A 51 2.25 3.52 7.47
C ASP A 51 1.90 4.93 7.00
N THR A 52 1.07 5.62 7.76
CA THR A 52 0.70 7.04 7.59
C THR A 52 0.04 7.40 6.24
N CYS A 53 -0.38 6.42 5.45
CA CYS A 53 -1.17 6.69 4.24
C CYS A 53 -2.52 7.32 4.59
N VAL A 54 -3.04 8.16 3.67
CA VAL A 54 -4.37 8.75 3.79
C VAL A 54 -5.20 8.40 2.57
N LEU A 55 -6.34 7.74 2.80
CA LEU A 55 -7.30 7.36 1.77
C LEU A 55 -8.64 8.06 2.05
N HIS A 56 -9.15 8.79 1.07
CA HIS A 56 -10.43 9.48 1.16
C HIS A 56 -11.08 9.64 -0.21
N SER A 57 -12.33 10.06 -0.25
CA SER A 57 -13.05 10.30 -1.50
C SER A 57 -14.15 11.34 -1.31
N PHE A 58 -14.69 11.85 -2.43
CA PHE A 58 -15.92 12.64 -2.46
C PHE A 58 -17.16 11.77 -2.78
N PRO A 59 -18.39 12.26 -2.52
CA PRO A 59 -19.61 11.57 -2.89
C PRO A 59 -19.64 11.19 -4.37
N GLY A 60 -19.99 9.93 -4.66
CA GLY A 60 -20.05 9.41 -6.03
C GLY A 60 -18.74 8.86 -6.58
N PHE A 61 -17.65 8.94 -5.83
CA PHE A 61 -16.36 8.34 -6.18
C PHE A 61 -15.89 7.39 -5.09
N ASP A 62 -15.31 6.27 -5.50
CA ASP A 62 -14.74 5.30 -4.57
C ASP A 62 -13.21 5.32 -4.66
N VAL A 63 -12.52 4.93 -3.59
CA VAL A 63 -11.14 4.49 -3.68
C VAL A 63 -11.14 2.97 -3.76
N VAL A 64 -10.59 2.44 -4.84
CA VAL A 64 -10.49 0.99 -5.04
C VAL A 64 -9.03 0.61 -5.21
N ILE A 65 -8.54 -0.29 -4.34
CA ILE A 65 -7.25 -0.94 -4.49
C ILE A 65 -7.52 -2.39 -4.87
N GLU A 66 -7.16 -2.74 -6.10
CA GLU A 66 -7.35 -4.09 -6.62
C GLU A 66 -6.42 -5.10 -5.94
N GLU A 67 -6.61 -6.38 -6.25
CA GLU A 67 -5.81 -7.49 -5.72
C GLU A 67 -4.30 -7.21 -5.84
N ASP A 68 -3.57 -7.51 -4.77
CA ASP A 68 -2.12 -7.31 -4.68
C ASP A 68 -1.65 -5.86 -4.92
N GLY A 69 -2.56 -4.89 -4.90
CA GLY A 69 -2.21 -3.47 -4.95
C GLY A 69 -1.33 -3.06 -3.76
N HIS A 70 -0.30 -2.26 -4.02
CA HIS A 70 0.73 -1.93 -3.05
C HIS A 70 0.81 -0.41 -2.88
N VAL A 71 0.48 0.10 -1.70
CA VAL A 71 0.48 1.53 -1.41
C VAL A 71 1.56 1.84 -0.38
N GLY A 72 2.64 2.47 -0.85
CA GLY A 72 3.83 2.81 -0.06
C GLY A 72 3.56 3.87 1.00
N HIS A 73 4.44 3.90 2.01
CA HIS A 73 4.34 4.77 3.18
C HIS A 73 4.03 6.23 2.83
N GLY A 74 3.11 6.86 3.56
CA GLY A 74 2.78 8.27 3.42
C GLY A 74 2.02 8.64 2.13
N ALA A 75 1.68 7.70 1.27
CA ALA A 75 0.94 8.00 0.05
C ALA A 75 -0.48 8.51 0.35
N ILE A 76 -0.98 9.38 -0.54
CA ILE A 76 -2.33 9.94 -0.47
C ILE A 76 -3.13 9.47 -1.67
N LEU A 77 -4.25 8.81 -1.43
CA LEU A 77 -5.18 8.37 -2.46
C LEU A 77 -6.53 9.08 -2.26
N HIS A 78 -7.01 9.73 -3.31
CA HIS A 78 -8.28 10.41 -3.27
C HIS A 78 -9.14 10.06 -4.49
N GLY A 79 -10.29 9.39 -4.28
CA GLY A 79 -11.28 9.09 -5.31
C GLY A 79 -10.71 8.38 -6.56
N CYS A 80 -9.79 7.43 -6.41
CA CYS A 80 -9.01 6.84 -7.50
C CYS A 80 -9.05 5.31 -7.50
N ARG A 81 -8.60 4.71 -8.60
CA ARG A 81 -8.50 3.26 -8.76
C ARG A 81 -7.07 2.82 -8.97
N ILE A 82 -6.62 1.88 -8.15
CA ILE A 82 -5.30 1.27 -8.24
C ILE A 82 -5.49 -0.15 -8.79
N GLY A 83 -4.96 -0.42 -9.98
CA GLY A 83 -5.10 -1.68 -10.67
C GLY A 83 -4.40 -2.84 -9.98
N ARG A 84 -4.78 -4.06 -10.39
CA ARG A 84 -4.23 -5.31 -9.85
C ARG A 84 -2.70 -5.30 -9.94
N ASN A 85 -2.06 -5.68 -8.84
CA ASN A 85 -0.59 -5.73 -8.74
C ASN A 85 0.11 -4.41 -9.11
N ALA A 86 -0.56 -3.25 -9.02
CA ALA A 86 0.08 -1.95 -9.20
C ALA A 86 0.75 -1.47 -7.89
N MET A 87 1.67 -0.52 -8.02
CA MET A 87 2.39 0.05 -6.88
C MET A 87 2.31 1.57 -6.89
N ILE A 88 1.95 2.12 -5.74
CA ILE A 88 2.06 3.54 -5.45
C ILE A 88 3.28 3.75 -4.56
N GLY A 89 4.24 4.52 -5.06
CA GLY A 89 5.48 4.80 -4.35
C GLY A 89 5.29 5.63 -3.08
N ILE A 90 6.31 5.63 -2.23
CA ILE A 90 6.35 6.37 -0.96
C ILE A 90 6.03 7.86 -1.20
N ASN A 91 5.14 8.45 -0.39
CA ASN A 91 4.71 9.86 -0.45
C ASN A 91 4.12 10.29 -1.81
N ALA A 92 3.72 9.38 -2.68
CA ALA A 92 3.03 9.75 -3.91
C ALA A 92 1.58 10.15 -3.62
N THR A 93 1.05 11.05 -4.44
CA THR A 93 -0.35 11.51 -4.39
C THR A 93 -1.06 11.11 -5.65
N VAL A 94 -2.22 10.46 -5.52
CA VAL A 94 -3.09 10.07 -6.64
C VAL A 94 -4.45 10.71 -6.45
N LEU A 95 -4.83 11.58 -7.39
CA LEU A 95 -6.04 12.41 -7.27
C LEU A 95 -7.26 11.76 -7.93
N ASP A 96 -8.40 12.45 -7.79
CA ASP A 96 -9.74 11.98 -8.16
C ASP A 96 -9.83 11.43 -9.57
N GLN A 97 -10.53 10.31 -9.72
CA GLN A 97 -10.78 9.64 -11.00
C GLN A 97 -9.51 9.20 -11.75
N ALA A 98 -8.34 9.30 -11.12
CA ALA A 98 -7.14 8.73 -11.71
C ALA A 98 -7.22 7.19 -11.66
N GLU A 99 -6.77 6.57 -12.75
CA GLU A 99 -6.73 5.11 -12.88
C GLU A 99 -5.29 4.66 -13.10
N ILE A 100 -4.78 3.85 -12.20
CA ILE A 100 -3.45 3.25 -12.32
C ILE A 100 -3.62 1.86 -12.91
N GLY A 101 -3.09 1.64 -14.12
CA GLY A 101 -3.19 0.35 -14.81
C GLY A 101 -2.55 -0.80 -14.04
N CYS A 102 -2.96 -2.04 -14.38
CA CYS A 102 -2.43 -3.24 -13.75
C CYS A 102 -0.90 -3.31 -13.90
N GLU A 103 -0.22 -3.80 -12.87
CA GLU A 103 1.25 -3.99 -12.86
C GLU A 103 2.06 -2.71 -13.10
N SER A 104 1.44 -1.53 -12.98
CA SER A 104 2.12 -0.24 -13.13
C SER A 104 2.71 0.26 -11.83
N ILE A 105 3.68 1.15 -11.93
CA ILE A 105 4.37 1.75 -10.79
C ILE A 105 4.27 3.26 -10.89
N VAL A 106 3.77 3.88 -9.84
CA VAL A 106 3.89 5.32 -9.59
C VAL A 106 5.13 5.54 -8.73
N ALA A 107 6.08 6.33 -9.23
CA ALA A 107 7.33 6.61 -8.51
C ALA A 107 7.08 7.34 -7.18
N ALA A 108 8.01 7.20 -6.24
CA ALA A 108 7.96 7.90 -4.96
C ALA A 108 7.87 9.43 -5.15
N GLY A 109 7.04 10.11 -4.35
CA GLY A 109 6.84 11.56 -4.40
C GLY A 109 6.13 12.08 -5.65
N ALA A 110 5.63 11.22 -6.53
CA ALA A 110 4.92 11.66 -7.73
C ALA A 110 3.52 12.21 -7.42
N LEU A 111 3.05 13.16 -8.23
CA LEU A 111 1.68 13.66 -8.21
C LEU A 111 0.95 13.21 -9.48
N VAL A 112 0.06 12.23 -9.36
CA VAL A 112 -0.82 11.79 -10.44
C VAL A 112 -2.06 12.69 -10.46
N PRO A 113 -2.26 13.50 -11.52
CA PRO A 113 -3.38 14.44 -11.59
C PRO A 113 -4.74 13.71 -11.66
N ALA A 114 -5.79 14.47 -11.36
CA ALA A 114 -7.16 13.98 -11.50
C ALA A 114 -7.44 13.51 -12.94
N SER A 115 -8.22 12.43 -13.05
CA SER A 115 -8.61 11.79 -14.32
C SER A 115 -7.45 11.28 -15.20
N PHE A 116 -6.22 11.28 -14.67
CA PHE A 116 -5.07 10.74 -15.41
C PHE A 116 -5.13 9.22 -15.45
N LYS A 117 -4.95 8.66 -16.66
CA LYS A 117 -4.95 7.21 -16.87
C LYS A 117 -3.55 6.72 -17.15
N VAL A 118 -3.02 5.94 -16.23
CA VAL A 118 -1.75 5.25 -16.39
C VAL A 118 -1.99 3.92 -17.10
N PRO A 119 -1.38 3.68 -18.27
CA PRO A 119 -1.48 2.39 -18.95
C PRO A 119 -0.92 1.25 -18.08
N GLU A 120 -1.33 0.02 -18.39
CA GLU A 120 -0.75 -1.17 -17.73
C GLU A 120 0.76 -1.25 -17.94
N ARG A 121 1.46 -1.86 -16.98
CA ARG A 121 2.91 -2.14 -17.04
C ARG A 121 3.74 -0.91 -17.38
N THR A 122 3.41 0.21 -16.75
CA THR A 122 4.06 1.51 -17.04
C THR A 122 4.59 2.13 -15.75
N LEU A 123 5.81 2.64 -15.79
CA LEU A 123 6.38 3.52 -14.78
C LEU A 123 5.97 4.96 -15.08
N VAL A 124 5.37 5.63 -14.10
CA VAL A 124 5.09 7.07 -14.13
C VAL A 124 5.75 7.78 -12.97
N GLY A 125 6.11 9.05 -13.14
CA GLY A 125 6.73 9.85 -12.07
C GLY A 125 6.78 11.33 -12.38
N GLY A 126 7.11 12.13 -11.37
CA GLY A 126 7.21 13.59 -11.46
C GLY A 126 6.00 14.33 -10.89
N ILE A 127 6.05 15.67 -10.90
CA ILE A 127 5.02 16.60 -10.45
C ILE A 127 4.77 17.63 -11.54
N PRO A 128 3.70 17.52 -12.34
CA PRO A 128 2.78 16.38 -12.44
C PRO A 128 3.43 15.13 -13.03
N ALA A 129 2.86 13.96 -12.70
CA ALA A 129 3.37 12.68 -13.19
C ALA A 129 3.27 12.56 -14.72
N LYS A 130 4.30 11.97 -15.32
CA LYS A 130 4.41 11.66 -16.75
C LYS A 130 4.78 10.21 -16.93
N LEU A 131 4.46 9.65 -18.10
CA LEU A 131 4.93 8.32 -18.49
C LEU A 131 6.46 8.37 -18.66
N LEU A 132 7.17 7.47 -18.01
CA LEU A 132 8.63 7.40 -18.03
C LEU A 132 9.12 6.26 -18.94
N ARG A 133 8.62 5.04 -18.70
CA ARG A 133 8.96 3.86 -19.49
C ARG A 133 7.96 2.71 -19.28
N ALA A 134 7.96 1.75 -20.19
CA ALA A 134 7.33 0.46 -19.96
C ALA A 134 8.08 -0.33 -18.87
N LEU A 135 7.37 -1.21 -18.17
CA LEU A 135 7.92 -2.15 -17.18
C LEU A 135 8.11 -3.53 -17.83
N ASP A 136 9.23 -4.15 -17.55
CA ASP A 136 9.51 -5.52 -17.96
C ASP A 136 9.07 -6.54 -16.87
N ASP A 137 9.22 -7.83 -17.16
CA ASP A 137 8.83 -8.89 -16.23
C ASP A 137 9.70 -8.90 -14.96
N ALA A 138 10.95 -8.43 -15.04
CA ALA A 138 11.82 -8.34 -13.87
C ALA A 138 11.37 -7.24 -12.91
N ASP A 139 10.93 -6.08 -13.44
CA ASP A 139 10.33 -5.01 -12.65
C ASP A 139 9.08 -5.52 -11.90
N ILE A 140 8.20 -6.21 -12.62
CA ILE A 140 6.95 -6.74 -12.05
C ILE A 140 7.24 -7.81 -11.00
N ALA A 141 8.16 -8.72 -11.27
CA ALA A 141 8.56 -9.75 -10.33
C ALA A 141 9.15 -9.14 -9.04
N ARG A 142 10.00 -8.11 -9.15
CA ARG A 142 10.55 -7.38 -8.00
C ARG A 142 9.46 -6.73 -7.17
N LYS A 143 8.53 -6.00 -7.80
CA LYS A 143 7.36 -5.39 -7.14
C LYS A 143 6.52 -6.45 -6.42
N SER A 144 6.23 -7.56 -7.09
CA SER A 144 5.39 -8.63 -6.53
C SER A 144 6.04 -9.31 -5.31
N ARG A 145 7.38 -9.45 -5.29
CA ARG A 145 8.09 -9.89 -4.08
C ARG A 145 7.86 -8.95 -2.91
N GLY A 146 7.96 -7.62 -3.13
CA GLY A 146 7.66 -6.63 -2.10
C GLY A 146 6.23 -6.75 -1.54
N THR A 147 5.25 -7.02 -2.39
CA THR A 147 3.86 -7.23 -1.95
C THR A 147 3.72 -8.49 -1.10
N ARG A 148 4.35 -9.61 -1.49
CA ARG A 148 4.33 -10.85 -0.68
C ARG A 148 4.91 -10.66 0.72
N ILE A 149 5.96 -9.86 0.87
CA ILE A 149 6.52 -9.53 2.19
C ILE A 149 5.44 -8.92 3.10
N TYR A 150 4.60 -8.03 2.59
CA TYR A 150 3.50 -7.44 3.39
C TYR A 150 2.37 -8.43 3.67
N GLN A 151 2.09 -9.37 2.77
CA GLN A 151 1.12 -10.45 3.02
C GLN A 151 1.62 -11.39 4.14
N ASP A 152 2.89 -11.76 4.10
CA ASP A 152 3.53 -12.57 5.14
C ASP A 152 3.62 -11.81 6.47
N LEU A 153 3.89 -10.49 6.39
CA LEU A 153 3.89 -9.62 7.56
C LEU A 153 2.50 -9.52 8.19
N ALA A 154 1.44 -9.38 7.38
CA ALA A 154 0.06 -9.38 7.86
C ALA A 154 -0.27 -10.65 8.64
N ALA A 155 0.02 -11.81 8.06
CA ALA A 155 -0.22 -13.11 8.70
C ALA A 155 0.57 -13.26 10.00
N ARG A 156 1.84 -12.85 10.01
CA ARG A 156 2.70 -12.88 11.20
C ARG A 156 2.20 -11.94 12.28
N MET A 157 1.85 -10.69 11.94
CA MET A 157 1.40 -9.69 12.92
C MET A 157 0.07 -10.03 13.57
N LEU A 158 -0.85 -10.67 12.85
CA LEU A 158 -2.10 -11.20 13.43
C LEU A 158 -1.83 -12.13 14.62
N LEU A 159 -0.72 -12.88 14.60
CA LEU A 159 -0.40 -13.86 15.62
C LEU A 159 0.57 -13.34 16.70
N THR A 160 1.43 -12.38 16.36
CA THR A 160 2.61 -12.09 17.19
C THR A 160 2.72 -10.65 17.66
N LEU A 161 1.94 -9.70 17.08
CA LEU A 161 2.05 -8.30 17.49
C LEU A 161 1.62 -8.11 18.93
N GLN A 162 2.51 -7.59 19.76
CA GLN A 162 2.25 -7.28 21.15
C GLN A 162 2.77 -5.88 21.51
N ARG A 163 1.99 -5.19 22.33
CA ARG A 163 2.44 -3.92 22.93
C ARG A 163 3.33 -4.24 24.12
N VAL A 164 4.57 -3.82 24.06
CA VAL A 164 5.54 -4.00 25.14
C VAL A 164 6.14 -2.65 25.55
N PRO A 165 6.59 -2.48 26.82
CA PRO A 165 7.37 -1.31 27.18
C PRO A 165 8.74 -1.34 26.48
N PRO A 166 9.30 -0.19 26.09
CA PRO A 166 10.64 -0.14 25.51
C PRO A 166 11.69 -0.52 26.56
N LEU A 167 12.74 -1.18 26.12
CA LEU A 167 13.92 -1.43 26.94
C LEU A 167 14.76 -0.16 27.05
N SER A 168 15.44 0.03 28.18
CA SER A 168 16.34 1.17 28.42
C SER A 168 17.69 1.03 27.70
N ALA A 169 18.09 -0.19 27.33
CA ALA A 169 19.33 -0.50 26.63
C ALA A 169 19.15 -1.78 25.77
N PRO A 170 19.96 -1.97 24.71
CA PRO A 170 19.94 -3.23 23.97
C PRO A 170 20.34 -4.42 24.84
N GLU A 171 19.68 -5.55 24.67
CA GLU A 171 20.09 -6.79 25.34
C GLU A 171 21.46 -7.27 24.81
N PRO A 172 22.31 -7.88 25.67
CA PRO A 172 23.52 -8.53 25.19
C PRO A 172 23.19 -9.61 24.15
N GLY A 173 23.89 -9.58 23.01
CA GLY A 173 23.65 -10.56 21.94
C GLY A 173 22.29 -10.38 21.21
N ARG A 174 21.66 -9.20 21.26
CA ARG A 174 20.40 -8.91 20.55
C ARG A 174 20.51 -9.30 19.09
N ARG A 175 19.71 -10.27 18.71
CA ARG A 175 19.60 -10.69 17.30
C ARG A 175 18.96 -9.56 16.49
N ARG A 176 19.50 -9.29 15.32
CA ARG A 176 18.78 -8.48 14.32
C ARG A 176 17.51 -9.24 13.92
N VAL A 177 16.44 -8.51 13.63
CA VAL A 177 15.25 -9.11 12.97
C VAL A 177 15.81 -9.75 11.69
N SER A 178 15.97 -11.09 11.75
CA SER A 178 16.81 -11.84 10.84
C SER A 178 16.25 -11.75 9.44
N GLN A 179 17.04 -11.48 8.61
CA GLN A 179 17.85 -12.22 7.67
C GLN A 179 17.43 -13.69 7.39
N GLN A 180 16.25 -14.11 7.78
CA GLN A 180 15.77 -15.42 7.35
C GLN A 180 15.36 -15.46 5.88
N ASN A 181 15.39 -14.31 5.18
CA ASN A 181 15.06 -14.20 3.75
C ASN A 181 15.89 -13.11 3.06
N ASP A 182 17.17 -12.93 3.41
CA ASP A 182 18.03 -11.89 2.82
C ASP A 182 18.32 -12.08 1.33
N ASP A 183 18.11 -13.28 0.79
CA ASP A 183 18.23 -13.51 -0.66
C ASP A 183 17.14 -12.80 -1.49
N ASP A 184 16.10 -12.26 -0.83
CA ASP A 184 14.96 -11.59 -1.49
C ASP A 184 14.98 -10.06 -1.40
N LEU A 185 15.90 -9.47 -0.62
CA LEU A 185 15.96 -8.01 -0.35
C LEU A 185 17.22 -7.40 -0.96
N GLU A 186 17.34 -7.41 -2.29
CA GLU A 186 18.31 -6.51 -2.90
C GLU A 186 17.90 -5.03 -2.67
N PRO A 187 18.87 -4.16 -2.27
CA PRO A 187 18.59 -2.75 -2.10
C PRO A 187 18.07 -2.17 -3.42
N GLN A 188 16.95 -1.46 -3.33
CA GLN A 188 16.42 -0.72 -4.47
C GLN A 188 17.48 0.30 -4.90
N ALA A 189 18.07 0.14 -6.07
CA ALA A 189 18.86 1.17 -6.69
C ALA A 189 17.93 2.37 -6.96
N ASN A 190 18.29 3.49 -6.37
CA ASN A 190 17.62 4.79 -6.57
C ASN A 190 17.68 5.24 -8.03
#